data_1498270e1b9d6c1170d388ee4d77e7ff
#
_entry.id   1498270e1b9d6c1170d388ee4d77e7ff
#
_cell.length_a   1.000
_cell.length_b   1.000
_cell.length_c   1.000
_cell.angle_alpha   90.00
_cell.angle_beta   90.00
_cell.angle_gamma   90.00
#
_symmetry.space_group_name_H-M   'P 1'
#
loop_
_entity.id
_entity.type
_entity.pdbx_description
1 polymer ?
#
loop_
_entity_poly.entity_id
_entity_poly.type
_entity_poly.pdbx_seq_one_letter_code
_entity_poly.pdbx_strand_id
1 'polypeptide(L)'
;MNLAEALDILPDVTTTVRRTRIFKIDPGLVGREHIEEGVPMVLAHVPGSTNIFRFTRDQWQLVHLFDGQRTYSEIADLYQQQSGAQIEVDDIRRYAEEMDEIDFWYLTAQEKNIALMQKLRERRKKAKKSRAGDMA
;
A
#
# COMPACT_ATOMS: atom_id res chain seq x y z
N MET A 1 -13.44 0.60 30.20
CA MET A 1 -12.56 -0.35 29.48
C MET A 1 -11.41 -0.70 30.41
N ASN A 2 -11.23 -1.97 30.70
CA ASN A 2 -10.11 -2.38 31.54
C ASN A 2 -8.88 -2.70 30.65
N LEU A 3 -7.73 -2.86 31.31
CA LEU A 3 -6.46 -3.10 30.60
C LEU A 3 -6.46 -4.43 29.83
N ALA A 4 -7.20 -5.43 30.30
CA ALA A 4 -7.30 -6.73 29.64
C ALA A 4 -8.05 -6.62 28.30
N GLU A 5 -9.12 -5.83 28.24
CA GLU A 5 -9.85 -5.57 27.00
C GLU A 5 -8.98 -4.80 26.01
N ALA A 6 -8.21 -3.83 26.47
CA ALA A 6 -7.26 -3.09 25.64
C ALA A 6 -6.17 -4.01 25.10
N LEU A 7 -5.70 -4.97 25.92
CA LEU A 7 -4.68 -5.94 25.51
C LEU A 7 -5.21 -6.99 24.54
N ASP A 8 -6.49 -7.39 24.66
CA ASP A 8 -7.13 -8.31 23.72
C ASP A 8 -7.29 -7.71 22.33
N ILE A 9 -7.38 -6.40 22.24
CA ILE A 9 -7.43 -5.66 20.97
C ILE A 9 -6.02 -5.54 20.36
N LEU A 10 -4.97 -5.58 21.17
CA LEU A 10 -3.57 -5.37 20.77
C LEU A 10 -2.90 -6.53 20.01
N PRO A 11 -3.28 -7.83 20.13
CA PRO A 11 -2.64 -8.90 19.36
C PRO A 11 -2.71 -8.68 17.84
N ASP A 12 -3.71 -7.93 17.38
CA ASP A 12 -3.90 -7.59 15.98
C ASP A 12 -3.49 -6.16 15.64
N VAL A 13 -2.57 -5.56 16.41
CA VAL A 13 -2.09 -4.19 16.15
C VAL A 13 -1.62 -4.03 14.70
N THR A 14 -0.93 -5.01 14.15
CA THR A 14 -0.45 -4.97 12.77
C THR A 14 -1.61 -4.97 11.77
N THR A 15 -2.62 -5.80 12.01
CA THR A 15 -3.83 -5.86 11.19
C THR A 15 -4.66 -4.60 11.36
N THR A 16 -4.78 -4.08 12.59
CA THR A 16 -5.49 -2.84 12.89
C THR A 16 -4.80 -1.64 12.23
N VAL A 17 -3.48 -1.56 12.28
CA VAL A 17 -2.69 -0.52 11.62
C VAL A 17 -2.91 -0.58 10.11
N ARG A 18 -2.94 -1.77 9.50
CA ARG A 18 -3.25 -1.94 8.08
C ARG A 18 -4.66 -1.47 7.72
N ARG A 19 -5.66 -1.79 8.54
CA ARG A 19 -7.06 -1.42 8.30
C ARG A 19 -7.32 0.07 8.44
N THR A 20 -6.64 0.72 9.38
CA THR A 20 -6.82 2.15 9.67
C THR A 20 -5.77 3.01 8.99
N ARG A 21 -4.79 2.38 8.35
CA ARG A 21 -3.68 3.08 7.74
C ARG A 21 -4.14 3.92 6.56
N ILE A 22 -3.80 5.20 6.62
CA ILE A 22 -4.02 6.14 5.52
C ILE A 22 -2.73 6.16 4.70
N PHE A 23 -2.82 5.72 3.45
CA PHE A 23 -1.66 5.59 2.58
C PHE A 23 -1.15 6.94 2.10
N LYS A 24 0.16 7.00 1.89
CA LYS A 24 0.84 8.20 1.43
C LYS A 24 1.88 7.81 0.37
N ILE A 25 1.97 8.59 -0.70
CA ILE A 25 3.05 8.41 -1.66
C ILE A 25 4.37 8.87 -1.04
N ASP A 26 5.47 8.26 -1.47
CA ASP A 26 6.80 8.69 -1.06
C ASP A 26 7.07 10.10 -1.59
N PRO A 27 7.47 11.06 -0.75
CA PRO A 27 7.76 12.41 -1.20
C PRO A 27 8.92 12.50 -2.18
N GLY A 28 9.78 11.46 -2.24
CA GLY A 28 10.87 11.37 -3.19
C GLY A 28 10.51 10.66 -4.49
N LEU A 29 9.24 10.26 -4.68
CA LEU A 29 8.81 9.55 -5.88
C LEU A 29 8.97 10.42 -7.13
N VAL A 30 9.68 9.91 -8.13
CA VAL A 30 9.94 10.58 -9.40
C VAL A 30 9.27 9.78 -10.51
N GLY A 31 8.50 10.46 -11.35
CA GLY A 31 7.85 9.87 -12.51
C GLY A 31 8.43 10.37 -13.82
N ARG A 32 8.55 9.49 -14.79
CA ARG A 32 9.01 9.81 -16.13
C ARG A 32 7.98 9.32 -17.15
N GLU A 33 7.52 10.21 -18.03
CA GLU A 33 6.60 9.84 -19.09
C GLU A 33 7.30 8.98 -20.14
N HIS A 34 6.56 8.00 -20.63
CA HIS A 34 7.05 7.02 -21.59
C HIS A 34 5.87 6.55 -22.45
N ILE A 35 6.10 6.35 -23.73
CA ILE A 35 5.07 5.85 -24.63
C ILE A 35 5.34 4.37 -24.91
N GLU A 36 4.39 3.50 -24.55
CA GLU A 36 4.46 2.07 -24.84
C GLU A 36 3.33 1.71 -25.80
N GLU A 37 3.68 1.22 -26.96
CA GLU A 37 2.72 0.78 -27.99
C GLU A 37 1.64 1.86 -28.29
N GLY A 38 2.05 3.12 -28.30
CA GLY A 38 1.16 4.25 -28.54
C GLY A 38 0.39 4.72 -27.32
N VAL A 39 0.56 4.08 -26.17
CA VAL A 39 -0.13 4.44 -24.92
C VAL A 39 0.83 5.20 -24.01
N PRO A 40 0.44 6.41 -23.52
CA PRO A 40 1.27 7.14 -22.59
C PRO A 40 1.24 6.47 -21.21
N MET A 41 2.43 6.19 -20.70
CA MET A 41 2.65 5.58 -19.39
C MET A 41 3.58 6.44 -18.56
N VAL A 42 3.60 6.22 -17.26
CA VAL A 42 4.56 6.84 -16.35
C VAL A 42 5.34 5.74 -15.65
N LEU A 43 6.66 5.82 -15.76
CA LEU A 43 7.57 4.97 -14.99
C LEU A 43 8.01 5.76 -13.77
N ALA A 44 7.79 5.21 -12.59
CA ALA A 44 8.05 5.88 -11.33
C ALA A 44 9.00 5.08 -10.45
N HIS A 45 9.87 5.77 -9.76
CA HIS A 45 10.79 5.16 -8.80
C HIS A 45 11.12 6.15 -7.69
N VAL A 46 11.60 5.62 -6.58
CA VAL A 46 12.16 6.42 -5.49
C VAL A 46 13.69 6.33 -5.62
N PRO A 47 14.42 7.46 -5.62
CA PRO A 47 15.89 7.43 -5.66
C PRO A 47 16.46 6.57 -4.53
N GLY A 48 17.38 5.66 -4.90
CA GLY A 48 17.96 4.70 -3.97
C GLY A 48 17.23 3.38 -3.89
N SER A 49 16.04 3.26 -4.49
CA SER A 49 15.28 2.01 -4.59
C SER A 49 15.48 1.38 -5.97
N THR A 50 15.46 0.06 -6.02
CA THR A 50 15.52 -0.71 -7.28
C THR A 50 14.14 -0.97 -7.88
N ASN A 51 13.07 -0.67 -7.14
CA ASN A 51 11.71 -0.91 -7.59
C ASN A 51 11.27 0.15 -8.58
N ILE A 52 10.72 -0.29 -9.71
CA ILE A 52 10.14 0.59 -10.72
C ILE A 52 8.66 0.26 -10.83
N PHE A 53 7.83 1.30 -10.76
CA PHE A 53 6.38 1.18 -10.85
C PHE A 53 5.88 1.77 -12.15
N ARG A 54 4.88 1.13 -12.75
CA ARG A 54 4.28 1.57 -14.01
C ARG A 54 2.85 2.03 -13.77
N PHE A 55 2.54 3.20 -14.27
CA PHE A 55 1.22 3.79 -14.14
C PHE A 55 0.71 4.28 -15.49
N THR A 56 -0.61 4.19 -15.69
CA THR A 56 -1.28 5.02 -16.68
C THR A 56 -1.30 6.46 -16.17
N ARG A 57 -1.59 7.43 -17.03
CA ARG A 57 -1.74 8.83 -16.59
C ARG A 57 -2.80 9.00 -15.52
N ASP A 58 -3.91 8.30 -15.66
CA ASP A 58 -5.01 8.35 -14.69
C ASP A 58 -4.59 7.77 -13.33
N GLN A 59 -3.90 6.65 -13.34
CA GLN A 59 -3.35 6.05 -12.12
C GLN A 59 -2.31 6.95 -11.46
N TRP A 60 -1.46 7.58 -12.25
CA TRP A 60 -0.46 8.52 -11.76
C TRP A 60 -1.11 9.72 -11.07
N GLN A 61 -2.16 10.26 -11.66
CA GLN A 61 -2.95 11.32 -11.05
C GLN A 61 -3.59 10.85 -9.74
N LEU A 62 -4.15 9.64 -9.73
CA LEU A 62 -4.81 9.08 -8.57
C LEU A 62 -3.85 8.91 -7.38
N VAL A 63 -2.66 8.33 -7.60
CA VAL A 63 -1.72 8.07 -6.49
C VAL A 63 -1.25 9.36 -5.82
N HIS A 64 -1.21 10.48 -6.53
CA HIS A 64 -0.84 11.77 -5.95
C HIS A 64 -1.88 12.34 -4.98
N LEU A 65 -3.08 11.82 -4.96
CA LEU A 65 -4.12 12.21 -4.01
C LEU A 65 -3.94 11.55 -2.65
N PHE A 66 -3.08 10.55 -2.55
CA PHE A 66 -2.77 9.85 -1.30
C PHE A 66 -1.68 10.62 -0.54
N ASP A 67 -2.09 11.51 0.34
CA ASP A 67 -1.19 12.38 1.11
C ASP A 67 -0.96 11.92 2.55
N GLY A 68 -1.53 10.79 2.92
CA GLY A 68 -1.45 10.28 4.29
C GLY A 68 -2.49 10.87 5.24
N GLN A 69 -3.37 11.73 4.76
CA GLN A 69 -4.42 12.35 5.57
C GLN A 69 -5.81 12.20 4.99
N ARG A 70 -5.94 12.11 3.66
CA ARG A 70 -7.22 11.96 2.99
C ARG A 70 -7.77 10.56 3.17
N THR A 71 -9.08 10.47 3.40
CA THR A 71 -9.80 9.20 3.38
C THR A 71 -10.03 8.77 1.94
N TYR A 72 -10.40 7.49 1.76
CA TYR A 72 -10.75 6.99 0.42
C TYR A 72 -11.93 7.76 -0.19
N SER A 73 -12.90 8.15 0.62
CA SER A 73 -14.04 8.95 0.16
C SER A 73 -13.60 10.31 -0.36
N GLU A 74 -12.72 10.99 0.37
CA GLU A 74 -12.16 12.28 -0.05
C GLU A 74 -11.36 12.15 -1.34
N ILE A 75 -10.57 11.08 -1.47
CA ILE A 75 -9.78 10.81 -2.67
C ILE A 75 -10.71 10.56 -3.86
N ALA A 76 -11.78 9.78 -3.67
CA ALA A 76 -12.76 9.53 -4.73
C ALA A 76 -13.41 10.82 -5.22
N ASP A 77 -13.81 11.69 -4.30
CA ASP A 77 -14.43 12.98 -4.63
C ASP A 77 -13.46 13.88 -5.41
N LEU A 78 -12.23 13.98 -4.95
CA LEU A 78 -11.20 14.79 -5.63
C LEU A 78 -10.86 14.25 -7.01
N TYR A 79 -10.74 12.93 -7.13
CA TYR A 79 -10.45 12.29 -8.41
C TYR A 79 -11.56 12.53 -9.42
N GLN A 80 -12.82 12.43 -9.00
CA GLN A 80 -13.96 12.72 -9.85
C GLN A 80 -13.97 14.18 -10.30
N GLN A 81 -13.64 15.12 -9.40
CA GLN A 81 -13.57 16.55 -9.73
C GLN A 81 -12.46 16.83 -10.73
N GLN A 82 -11.30 16.20 -10.61
CA GLN A 82 -10.14 16.46 -11.45
C GLN A 82 -10.22 15.77 -12.81
N SER A 83 -10.72 14.53 -12.84
CA SER A 83 -10.71 13.71 -14.05
C SER A 83 -12.06 13.66 -14.76
N GLY A 84 -13.14 13.98 -14.07
CA GLY A 84 -14.50 13.81 -14.59
C GLY A 84 -14.98 12.37 -14.63
N ALA A 85 -14.13 11.41 -14.27
CA ALA A 85 -14.48 10.00 -14.25
C ALA A 85 -15.22 9.64 -12.95
N GLN A 86 -16.24 8.81 -13.05
CA GLN A 86 -16.88 8.27 -11.85
C GLN A 86 -16.05 7.08 -11.33
N ILE A 87 -15.77 7.12 -10.03
CA ILE A 87 -15.04 6.05 -9.36
C ILE A 87 -15.69 5.81 -7.99
N GLU A 88 -15.84 4.55 -7.64
CA GLU A 88 -16.40 4.17 -6.35
C GLU A 88 -15.30 4.18 -5.28
N VAL A 89 -15.69 4.46 -4.03
CA VAL A 89 -14.77 4.41 -2.89
C VAL A 89 -14.12 3.03 -2.78
N ASP A 90 -14.88 1.98 -3.06
CA ASP A 90 -14.40 0.61 -3.01
C ASP A 90 -13.31 0.32 -4.06
N ASP A 91 -13.40 0.94 -5.22
CA ASP A 91 -12.37 0.84 -6.26
C ASP A 91 -11.07 1.50 -5.81
N ILE A 92 -11.16 2.64 -5.14
CA ILE A 92 -10.00 3.34 -4.56
C ILE A 92 -9.33 2.45 -3.50
N ARG A 93 -10.13 1.88 -2.60
CA ARG A 93 -9.62 1.00 -1.54
C ARG A 93 -8.92 -0.23 -2.12
N ARG A 94 -9.53 -0.87 -3.10
CA ARG A 94 -8.96 -2.05 -3.77
C ARG A 94 -7.63 -1.73 -4.45
N TYR A 95 -7.58 -0.61 -5.15
CA TYR A 95 -6.35 -0.15 -5.81
C TYR A 95 -5.26 0.14 -4.77
N ALA A 96 -5.61 0.80 -3.67
CA ALA A 96 -4.66 1.10 -2.60
C ALA A 96 -4.08 -0.17 -1.97
N GLU A 97 -4.92 -1.18 -1.76
CA GLU A 97 -4.50 -2.47 -1.21
C GLU A 97 -3.59 -3.24 -2.19
N GLU A 98 -3.91 -3.22 -3.48
CA GLU A 98 -3.06 -3.83 -4.51
C GLU A 98 -1.67 -3.18 -4.56
N MET A 99 -1.62 -1.85 -4.43
CA MET A 99 -0.35 -1.13 -4.40
C MET A 99 0.43 -1.40 -3.10
N ASP A 100 -0.26 -1.66 -2.01
CA ASP A 100 0.38 -2.07 -0.75
C ASP A 100 1.06 -3.44 -0.87
N GLU A 101 0.47 -4.35 -1.62
CA GLU A 101 1.07 -5.67 -1.87
C GLU A 101 2.42 -5.60 -2.59
N ILE A 102 2.63 -4.60 -3.42
CA ILE A 102 3.88 -4.39 -4.14
C ILE A 102 4.80 -3.36 -3.46
N ASP A 103 4.51 -3.04 -2.20
CA ASP A 103 5.32 -2.14 -1.37
C ASP A 103 5.52 -0.74 -1.96
N PHE A 104 4.48 -0.20 -2.59
CA PHE A 104 4.54 1.11 -3.23
C PHE A 104 4.49 2.26 -2.24
N TRP A 105 3.64 2.16 -1.19
CA TRP A 105 3.36 3.29 -0.32
C TRP A 105 4.53 3.64 0.60
N TYR A 106 4.64 4.93 0.92
CA TYR A 106 5.65 5.41 1.87
C TYR A 106 5.45 4.77 3.24
N LEU A 107 6.54 4.32 3.83
CA LEU A 107 6.59 3.78 5.19
C LEU A 107 7.63 4.52 6.01
N THR A 108 7.29 4.86 7.25
CA THR A 108 8.27 5.31 8.22
C THR A 108 9.21 4.15 8.55
N ALA A 109 10.37 4.46 9.15
CA ALA A 109 11.32 3.42 9.58
C ALA A 109 10.68 2.42 10.54
N GLN A 110 9.84 2.90 11.45
CA GLN A 110 9.12 2.06 12.39
C GLN A 110 8.13 1.11 11.68
N GLU A 111 7.37 1.63 10.73
CA GLU A 111 6.43 0.83 9.93
C GLU A 111 7.17 -0.23 9.11
N LYS A 112 8.33 0.11 8.53
CA LYS A 112 9.17 -0.84 7.80
C LYS A 112 9.63 -2.00 8.69
N ASN A 113 10.01 -1.70 9.92
CA ASN A 113 10.43 -2.72 10.89
C ASN A 113 9.28 -3.65 11.24
N ILE A 114 8.08 -3.12 11.48
CA ILE A 114 6.88 -3.91 11.77
C ILE A 114 6.57 -4.85 10.60
N ALA A 115 6.60 -4.34 9.37
CA ALA A 115 6.33 -5.12 8.17
C ALA A 115 7.38 -6.23 7.99
N LEU A 116 8.66 -5.94 8.21
CA LEU A 116 9.74 -6.92 8.13
C LEU A 116 9.58 -8.03 9.17
N MET A 117 9.28 -7.67 10.41
CA MET A 117 9.06 -8.63 11.50
C MET A 117 7.90 -9.58 11.17
N GLN A 118 6.84 -9.04 10.58
CA GLN A 118 5.68 -9.82 10.18
C GLN A 118 6.03 -10.83 9.07
N LYS A 119 6.78 -10.40 8.06
CA LYS A 119 7.26 -11.27 6.98
C LYS A 119 8.14 -12.40 7.52
N LEU A 120 9.00 -12.11 8.49
CA LEU A 120 9.84 -13.13 9.12
C LEU A 120 9.02 -14.15 9.91
N ARG A 121 7.97 -13.72 10.60
CA ARG A 121 7.05 -14.62 11.30
C ARG A 121 6.31 -15.54 10.34
N GLU A 122 5.82 -15.04 9.24
CA GLU A 122 5.16 -15.82 8.20
C GLU A 122 6.11 -16.87 7.60
N ARG A 123 7.35 -16.50 7.32
CA ARG A 123 8.38 -17.43 6.83
C ARG A 123 8.66 -18.56 7.83
N ARG A 124 8.74 -18.23 9.14
CA ARG A 124 8.94 -19.23 10.19
C ARG A 124 7.76 -20.21 10.28
N LYS A 125 6.54 -19.71 10.16
CA LYS A 125 5.33 -20.56 10.16
C LYS A 125 5.32 -21.49 8.97
N LYS A 126 5.67 -21.00 7.77
CA LYS A 126 5.76 -21.82 6.56
C LYS A 126 6.85 -22.89 6.67
N ALA A 127 8.01 -22.53 7.21
CA ALA A 127 9.11 -23.48 7.42
C ALA A 127 8.72 -24.58 8.39
N LYS A 128 8.04 -24.27 9.50
CA LYS A 128 7.53 -25.25 10.46
C LYS A 128 6.49 -26.18 9.84
N LYS A 129 5.57 -25.67 9.03
CA LYS A 129 4.57 -26.47 8.32
C LYS A 129 5.24 -27.41 7.32
N SER A 130 6.22 -26.94 6.58
CA SER A 130 6.98 -27.77 5.62
C SER A 130 7.72 -28.90 6.31
N ARG A 131 8.38 -28.62 7.45
CA ARG A 131 9.06 -29.66 8.25
C ARG A 131 8.09 -30.69 8.82
N ALA A 132 6.94 -30.26 9.31
CA ALA A 132 5.91 -31.19 9.81
C ALA A 132 5.37 -32.07 8.68
N GLY A 133 5.21 -31.54 7.48
CA GLY A 133 4.81 -32.30 6.30
C GLY A 133 5.86 -33.32 5.86
N ASP A 134 7.13 -32.99 5.92
CA ASP A 134 8.24 -33.85 5.54
C ASP A 134 8.45 -35.02 6.53
N MET A 135 8.00 -34.87 7.76
CA MET A 135 8.11 -35.90 8.80
C MET A 135 6.92 -36.87 8.82
N ALA A 136 5.92 -36.62 8.05
CA ALA A 136 4.77 -37.49 7.89
C ALA A 136 5.01 -38.48 6.75
#